data_73b17e0bd602f647b5b90ad0a9bb5617
#
_entry.id   73b17e0bd602f647b5b90ad0a9bb5617
#
_cell.length_a   1.000
_cell.length_b   1.000
_cell.length_c   1.000
_cell.angle_alpha   90.00
_cell.angle_beta   90.00
_cell.angle_gamma   90.00
#
_symmetry.space_group_name_H-M   'P 1'
#
loop_
_entity.id
_entity.type
_entity.pdbx_description
1 polymer ?
#
loop_
_entity_poly.entity_id
_entity_poly.type
_entity_poly.pdbx_seq_one_letter_code
_entity_poly.pdbx_strand_id
1 'polypeptide(L)'
;MAKVVQLPIIVTHNVKVVEHENVSYVRTRDIADALGVKQPFEFTSDIRETLGGQVVLNGEDTKDFRSGTDNARTPYVKVSDMIKFLEQGVINHRTNGTRKDVIAVLQSYMNTY
;
A
#
# COMPACT_ATOMS: atom_id res chain seq x y z
N MET A 1 -1.11 19.95 -3.69
CA MET A 1 -1.77 19.42 -2.49
C MET A 1 -2.14 17.97 -2.71
N ALA A 2 -1.91 17.13 -1.73
CA ALA A 2 -2.19 15.70 -1.86
C ALA A 2 -3.70 15.43 -1.76
N LYS A 3 -4.18 14.55 -2.62
CA LYS A 3 -5.57 14.09 -2.59
C LYS A 3 -5.62 12.70 -1.97
N VAL A 4 -6.45 12.53 -0.95
CA VAL A 4 -6.60 11.26 -0.24
C VAL A 4 -7.87 10.56 -0.69
N VAL A 5 -7.76 9.29 -1.03
CA VAL A 5 -8.88 8.46 -1.46
C VAL A 5 -8.92 7.21 -0.57
N GLN A 6 -10.12 6.83 -0.12
CA GLN A 6 -10.32 5.60 0.64
C GLN A 6 -10.92 4.56 -0.30
N LEU A 7 -10.19 3.46 -0.50
CA LEU A 7 -10.66 2.37 -1.36
C LEU A 7 -11.22 1.23 -0.52
N PRO A 8 -12.49 0.87 -0.68
CA PRO A 8 -13.01 -0.33 -0.03
C PRO A 8 -12.48 -1.56 -0.76
N ILE A 9 -11.60 -2.31 -0.10
CA ILE A 9 -11.03 -3.53 -0.68
C ILE A 9 -11.92 -4.72 -0.40
N ILE A 10 -12.38 -4.82 0.85
CA ILE A 10 -13.35 -5.82 1.27
C ILE A 10 -14.36 -5.07 2.12
N VAL A 11 -15.48 -5.66 2.39
CA VAL A 11 -16.58 -5.04 3.14
C VAL A 11 -16.11 -4.31 4.42
N THR A 12 -15.06 -4.80 5.06
CA THR A 12 -14.59 -4.28 6.35
C THR A 12 -13.27 -3.52 6.30
N HIS A 13 -12.63 -3.41 5.14
CA HIS A 13 -11.31 -2.82 5.04
C HIS A 13 -11.27 -1.69 4.02
N ASN A 14 -10.70 -0.58 4.44
CA ASN A 14 -10.43 0.55 3.56
C ASN A 14 -8.93 0.76 3.46
N VAL A 15 -8.46 1.06 2.27
CA VAL A 15 -7.06 1.33 2.01
C VAL A 15 -6.92 2.80 1.63
N LYS A 16 -6.03 3.49 2.33
CA LYS A 16 -5.74 4.88 2.06
C LYS A 16 -4.84 4.99 0.82
N VAL A 17 -5.31 5.73 -0.18
CA VAL A 17 -4.53 6.06 -1.37
C VAL A 17 -4.39 7.57 -1.43
N VAL A 18 -3.18 8.04 -1.72
CA VAL A 18 -2.86 9.46 -1.83
C VAL A 18 -2.36 9.76 -3.22
N GLU A 19 -2.92 10.76 -3.87
CA GLU A 19 -2.39 11.29 -5.12
C GLU A 19 -1.56 12.53 -4.82
N HIS A 20 -0.29 12.51 -5.23
CA HIS A 20 0.64 13.59 -5.00
C HIS A 20 1.54 13.74 -6.23
N GLU A 21 1.53 14.92 -6.83
CA GLU A 21 2.32 15.23 -8.03
C GLU A 21 2.09 14.22 -9.17
N ASN A 22 0.84 13.87 -9.38
CA ASN A 22 0.39 12.95 -10.44
C ASN A 22 0.83 11.49 -10.23
N VAL A 23 1.25 11.15 -9.01
CA VAL A 23 1.60 9.79 -8.64
C VAL A 23 0.71 9.34 -7.50
N SER A 24 0.22 8.11 -7.57
CA SER A 24 -0.63 7.52 -6.53
C SER A 24 0.21 6.64 -5.61
N TYR A 25 0.03 6.83 -4.30
CA TYR A 25 0.72 6.06 -3.27
C TYR A 25 -0.30 5.38 -2.38
N VAL A 26 0.04 4.23 -1.85
CA VAL A 26 -0.82 3.48 -0.94
C VAL A 26 -0.08 3.26 0.38
N ARG A 27 -0.81 3.35 1.48
CA ARG A 27 -0.23 3.09 2.81
C ARG A 27 -0.06 1.58 2.98
N THR A 28 1.16 1.13 3.20
CA THR A 28 1.48 -0.30 3.20
C THR A 28 0.75 -1.08 4.28
N ARG A 29 0.59 -0.50 5.48
CA ARG A 29 -0.10 -1.20 6.57
C ARG A 29 -1.56 -1.51 6.25
N ASP A 30 -2.21 -0.70 5.43
CA ASP A 30 -3.60 -0.93 5.04
C ASP A 30 -3.70 -2.15 4.12
N ILE A 31 -2.74 -2.32 3.24
CA ILE A 31 -2.67 -3.51 2.39
C ILE A 31 -2.39 -4.75 3.23
N ALA A 32 -1.46 -4.65 4.19
CA ALA A 32 -1.17 -5.76 5.09
C ALA A 32 -2.41 -6.16 5.88
N ASP A 33 -3.16 -5.20 6.40
CA ASP A 33 -4.40 -5.47 7.12
C ASP A 33 -5.44 -6.14 6.22
N ALA A 34 -5.60 -5.65 4.99
CA ALA A 34 -6.54 -6.23 4.04
C ALA A 34 -6.18 -7.68 3.69
N LEU A 35 -4.89 -7.99 3.63
CA LEU A 35 -4.41 -9.34 3.35
C LEU A 35 -4.43 -10.25 4.58
N GLY A 36 -4.64 -9.71 5.76
CA GLY A 36 -4.59 -10.47 7.00
C GLY A 36 -3.18 -10.76 7.50
N VAL A 37 -2.20 -9.99 7.07
CA VAL A 37 -0.82 -10.12 7.55
C VAL A 37 -0.74 -9.54 8.96
N LYS A 38 -0.26 -10.32 9.91
CA LYS A 38 -0.25 -9.92 11.33
C LYS A 38 0.82 -8.89 11.69
N GLN A 39 1.90 -8.86 10.93
CA GLN A 39 3.03 -7.97 11.22
C GLN A 39 3.30 -7.07 10.02
N PRO A 40 2.64 -5.91 9.98
CA PRO A 40 2.75 -5.01 8.82
C PRO A 40 4.18 -4.59 8.49
N PHE A 41 5.06 -4.49 9.50
CA PHE A 41 6.40 -4.08 9.28
C PHE A 41 7.29 -5.17 8.61
N GLU A 42 6.97 -6.43 8.82
CA GLU A 42 7.61 -7.50 8.08
C GLU A 42 7.18 -7.51 6.63
N PHE A 43 5.92 -7.21 6.38
CA PHE A 43 5.39 -7.04 5.03
C PHE A 43 6.14 -5.93 4.29
N THR A 44 6.36 -4.80 4.97
CA THR A 44 7.13 -3.69 4.40
C THR A 44 8.58 -4.08 4.11
N SER A 45 9.19 -4.85 5.00
CA SER A 45 10.55 -5.35 4.79
C SER A 45 10.63 -6.25 3.55
N ASP A 46 9.63 -7.08 3.32
CA ASP A 46 9.58 -7.94 2.15
C ASP A 46 9.47 -7.12 0.86
N ILE A 47 8.72 -6.02 0.89
CA ILE A 47 8.65 -5.12 -0.25
C ILE A 47 10.02 -4.54 -0.55
N ARG A 48 10.75 -4.11 0.48
CA ARG A 48 12.10 -3.57 0.33
C ARG A 48 13.05 -4.61 -0.26
N GLU A 49 12.97 -5.83 0.21
CA GLU A 49 13.84 -6.90 -0.27
C GLU A 49 13.53 -7.29 -1.72
N THR A 50 12.26 -7.28 -2.08
CA THR A 50 11.82 -7.73 -3.41
C THR A 50 12.00 -6.64 -4.47
N LEU A 51 11.65 -5.41 -4.16
CA LEU A 51 11.63 -4.31 -5.12
C LEU A 51 12.72 -3.26 -4.91
N GLY A 52 13.43 -3.32 -3.79
CA GLY A 52 14.45 -2.34 -3.42
C GLY A 52 13.95 -1.35 -2.38
N GLY A 53 14.86 -0.87 -1.56
CA GLY A 53 14.52 0.03 -0.44
C GLY A 53 13.93 1.36 -0.87
N GLN A 54 14.29 1.82 -2.08
CA GLN A 54 13.84 3.12 -2.58
C GLN A 54 12.34 3.16 -2.93
N VAL A 55 11.68 2.02 -3.06
CA VAL A 55 10.24 2.02 -3.37
C VAL A 55 9.39 2.30 -2.14
N VAL A 56 9.94 2.13 -0.95
CA VAL A 56 9.21 2.39 0.30
C VAL A 56 9.52 3.79 0.78
N LEU A 57 8.51 4.65 0.83
CA LEU A 57 8.67 6.05 1.20
C LEU A 57 8.23 6.27 2.64
N ASN A 58 8.99 7.07 3.37
CA ASN A 58 8.64 7.54 4.71
C ASN A 58 9.39 8.85 4.98
N GLY A 59 9.27 9.39 6.20
CA GLY A 59 9.96 10.60 6.58
C GLY A 59 9.57 11.79 5.72
N GLU A 60 10.57 12.51 5.21
CA GLU A 60 10.34 13.70 4.40
C GLU A 60 9.55 13.41 3.13
N ASP A 61 9.73 12.22 2.55
CA ASP A 61 9.04 11.86 1.32
C ASP A 61 7.54 11.79 1.49
N THR A 62 7.04 11.59 2.71
CA THR A 62 5.62 11.41 2.98
C THR A 62 5.00 12.56 3.74
N LYS A 63 5.76 13.61 4.07
CA LYS A 63 5.25 14.68 4.96
C LYS A 63 4.03 15.39 4.43
N ASP A 64 3.89 15.51 3.11
CA ASP A 64 2.79 16.24 2.50
C ASP A 64 1.49 15.45 2.44
N PHE A 65 1.54 14.15 2.69
CA PHE A 65 0.34 13.32 2.62
C PHE A 65 0.06 12.48 3.88
N ARG A 66 0.85 12.66 4.92
CA ARG A 66 0.55 12.03 6.21
C ARG A 66 -0.68 12.68 6.85
N SER A 67 -1.50 11.88 7.48
CA SER A 67 -2.68 12.38 8.17
C SER A 67 -3.16 11.37 9.21
N GLY A 68 -4.02 11.81 10.12
CA GLY A 68 -4.61 10.95 11.14
C GLY A 68 -3.55 10.36 12.05
N THR A 69 -3.50 9.03 12.12
CA THR A 69 -2.57 8.30 12.98
C THR A 69 -1.20 8.12 12.37
N ASP A 70 -0.96 8.63 11.17
CA ASP A 70 0.33 8.49 10.51
C ASP A 70 1.42 9.28 11.23
N ASN A 71 2.64 8.79 11.12
CA ASN A 71 3.83 9.50 11.62
C ASN A 71 4.93 9.40 10.59
N ALA A 72 6.13 9.92 10.91
CA ALA A 72 7.24 9.93 9.98
C ALA A 72 7.68 8.53 9.54
N ARG A 73 7.37 7.51 10.32
CA ARG A 73 7.77 6.12 10.01
C ARG A 73 6.70 5.35 9.25
N THR A 74 5.51 5.92 9.07
CA THR A 74 4.43 5.24 8.35
C THR A 74 4.84 5.07 6.88
N PRO A 75 4.96 3.83 6.38
CA PRO A 75 5.46 3.62 5.02
C PRO A 75 4.35 3.76 3.98
N TYR A 76 4.75 4.29 2.82
CA TYR A 76 3.90 4.37 1.64
C TYR A 76 4.67 3.82 0.44
N VAL A 77 3.95 3.26 -0.50
CA VAL A 77 4.52 2.69 -1.74
C VAL A 77 3.66 3.15 -2.90
N LYS A 78 4.24 3.39 -4.06
CA LYS A 78 3.46 3.68 -5.26
C LYS A 78 2.46 2.55 -5.51
N VAL A 79 1.26 2.88 -5.93
CA VAL A 79 0.24 1.86 -6.21
C VAL A 79 0.75 0.86 -7.25
N SER A 80 1.43 1.34 -8.29
CA SER A 80 1.99 0.47 -9.32
C SER A 80 3.02 -0.52 -8.77
N ASP A 81 3.85 -0.08 -7.82
CA ASP A 81 4.84 -0.95 -7.19
C ASP A 81 4.17 -1.97 -6.27
N MET A 82 3.12 -1.56 -5.57
CA MET A 82 2.36 -2.48 -4.72
C MET A 82 1.70 -3.57 -5.56
N ILE A 83 1.11 -3.22 -6.69
CA ILE A 83 0.51 -4.19 -7.60
C ILE A 83 1.58 -5.19 -8.05
N LYS A 84 2.74 -4.68 -8.46
CA LYS A 84 3.85 -5.51 -8.92
C LYS A 84 4.29 -6.49 -7.83
N PHE A 85 4.42 -6.01 -6.60
CA PHE A 85 4.80 -6.87 -5.47
C PHE A 85 3.76 -7.95 -5.23
N LEU A 86 2.48 -7.59 -5.23
CA LEU A 86 1.40 -8.54 -4.97
C LEU A 86 1.26 -9.57 -6.08
N GLU A 87 1.54 -9.20 -7.33
CA GLU A 87 1.50 -10.12 -8.46
C GLU A 87 2.60 -11.17 -8.38
N GLN A 88 3.73 -10.85 -7.77
CA GLN A 88 4.81 -11.80 -7.54
C GLN A 88 4.48 -12.81 -6.45
N GLY A 89 3.45 -12.52 -5.66
CA GLY A 89 3.04 -13.36 -4.55
C GLY A 89 3.76 -12.98 -3.26
N VAL A 90 3.00 -12.85 -2.19
CA VAL A 90 3.54 -12.59 -0.86
C VAL A 90 3.87 -13.93 -0.23
N ILE A 91 5.11 -14.31 -0.28
CA ILE A 91 5.51 -15.68 -0.04
C ILE A 91 5.80 -15.95 1.42
N ASN A 92 6.31 -14.95 2.14
CA ASN A 92 6.79 -15.12 3.50
C ASN A 92 5.72 -14.90 4.57
N HIS A 93 4.49 -14.59 4.17
CA HIS A 93 3.41 -14.30 5.10
C HIS A 93 2.17 -15.10 4.77
N ARG A 94 1.50 -15.55 5.82
CA ARG A 94 0.19 -16.16 5.66
C ARG A 94 -0.81 -15.04 5.38
N THR A 95 -1.57 -15.18 4.31
CA THR A 95 -2.64 -14.23 3.96
C THR A 95 -3.99 -14.92 4.10
N ASN A 96 -5.05 -14.12 4.03
CA ASN A 96 -6.41 -14.61 4.15
C ASN A 96 -7.06 -14.95 2.81
N GLY A 97 -6.28 -15.09 1.75
CA GLY A 97 -6.79 -15.43 0.43
C GLY A 97 -7.30 -14.25 -0.38
N THR A 98 -7.13 -13.02 0.10
CA THR A 98 -7.68 -11.83 -0.56
C THR A 98 -6.71 -11.16 -1.53
N ARG A 99 -5.55 -11.74 -1.76
CA ARG A 99 -4.50 -11.12 -2.59
C ARG A 99 -5.01 -10.71 -3.98
N LYS A 100 -5.74 -11.59 -4.64
CA LYS A 100 -6.26 -11.30 -5.99
C LYS A 100 -7.29 -10.18 -5.96
N ASP A 101 -8.11 -10.13 -4.90
CA ASP A 101 -9.10 -9.08 -4.75
C ASP A 101 -8.45 -7.72 -4.53
N VAL A 102 -7.41 -7.68 -3.72
CA VAL A 102 -6.63 -6.45 -3.48
C VAL A 102 -6.01 -5.96 -4.78
N ILE A 103 -5.38 -6.86 -5.55
CA ILE A 103 -4.79 -6.50 -6.84
C ILE A 103 -5.87 -5.93 -7.76
N ALA A 104 -7.03 -6.58 -7.84
CA ALA A 104 -8.12 -6.15 -8.72
C ALA A 104 -8.61 -4.74 -8.37
N VAL A 105 -8.76 -4.43 -7.09
CA VAL A 105 -9.20 -3.11 -6.65
C VAL A 105 -8.15 -2.05 -6.99
N LEU A 106 -6.88 -2.32 -6.74
CA LEU A 106 -5.81 -1.39 -7.05
C LEU A 106 -5.69 -1.15 -8.56
N GLN A 107 -5.82 -2.19 -9.36
CA GLN A 107 -5.78 -2.06 -10.82
C GLN A 107 -6.97 -1.26 -11.33
N SER A 108 -8.16 -1.50 -10.77
CA SER A 108 -9.35 -0.75 -11.13
C SER A 108 -9.18 0.73 -10.80
N TYR A 109 -8.61 1.05 -9.66
CA TYR A 109 -8.31 2.42 -9.28
C TYR A 109 -7.37 3.07 -10.28
N MET A 110 -6.28 2.40 -10.67
CA MET A 110 -5.30 2.93 -11.62
C MET A 110 -5.92 3.17 -13.00
N ASN A 111 -6.84 2.31 -13.40
CA ASN A 111 -7.50 2.44 -14.71
C ASN A 111 -8.56 3.55 -14.72
N THR A 112 -9.06 3.95 -13.57
CA THR A 112 -10.08 5.00 -13.45
C THR A 112 -9.45 6.39 -13.34
N TYR A 113 -8.31 6.49 -12.72
CA TYR A 113 -7.60 7.75 -12.47
C TYR A 113 -6.26 7.81 -13.24
#